data_3d7ed41d1347d9a1a9e2f4c5569e6b45
#
_entry.id   3d7ed41d1347d9a1a9e2f4c5569e6b45
#
_cell.length_a   1.000
_cell.length_b   1.000
_cell.length_c   1.000
_cell.angle_alpha   90.00
_cell.angle_beta   90.00
_cell.angle_gamma   90.00
#
_symmetry.space_group_name_H-M   'P 1'
#
loop_
_entity.id
_entity.type
_entity.pdbx_description
1 polymer ?
#
loop_
_entity_poly.entity_id
_entity_poly.type
_entity_poly.pdbx_seq_one_letter_code
_entity_poly.pdbx_strand_id
1 'polypeptide(L)'
;MQTKDIKNFKMSDDVYKLRRKVINHIYELRHLRLPRVEVRIGEARHSRALLGQAALKDRKVWITKAAINMGERVLRNVVFHELVHAIYGFNHDEKCPLMQAKLDTILSKENCIEHFTKYHKKFN
;
A
#
# COMPACT_ATOMS: atom_id res chain seq x y z
N MET A 1 -24.86 -9.23 6.77
CA MET A 1 -24.90 -9.26 5.98
C MET A 1 -24.69 -9.99 5.45
N GLN A 2 -24.41 -10.40 4.91
CA GLN A 2 -24.45 -11.01 4.59
C GLN A 2 -24.53 -11.65 3.35
N THR A 3 -25.48 -12.45 2.99
CA THR A 3 -25.66 -13.03 1.68
C THR A 3 -25.59 -11.98 0.62
N LYS A 4 -26.07 -10.84 0.96
CA LYS A 4 -25.98 -9.71 0.07
C LYS A 4 -24.56 -9.35 -0.22
N ASP A 5 -23.73 -9.37 0.79
CA ASP A 5 -22.33 -9.06 0.62
C ASP A 5 -21.68 -10.08 -0.26
N ILE A 6 -22.09 -11.29 -0.14
CA ILE A 6 -21.55 -12.35 -0.97
C ILE A 6 -21.95 -12.14 -2.41
N LYS A 7 -23.16 -11.68 -2.62
CA LYS A 7 -23.59 -11.37 -3.95
C LYS A 7 -22.81 -10.23 -4.54
N ASN A 8 -22.63 -9.21 -3.73
CA ASN A 8 -21.83 -8.10 -4.18
C ASN A 8 -20.41 -8.52 -4.45
N PHE A 9 -20.04 -9.61 -3.89
CA PHE A 9 -18.77 -10.20 -4.12
C PHE A 9 -18.55 -10.58 -5.56
N LYS A 10 -19.60 -10.83 -6.28
CA LYS A 10 -19.45 -11.10 -7.69
C LYS A 10 -18.96 -9.91 -8.43
N MET A 11 -19.44 -8.76 -8.04
CA MET A 11 -18.92 -7.54 -8.62
C MET A 11 -17.50 -7.35 -8.25
N SER A 12 -17.08 -8.11 -7.28
CA SER A 12 -15.75 -7.96 -6.78
C SER A 12 -14.72 -8.74 -7.58
N ASP A 13 -15.08 -9.28 -8.73
CA ASP A 13 -14.05 -9.80 -9.62
C ASP A 13 -13.05 -8.70 -9.94
N ASP A 14 -13.55 -7.49 -10.19
CA ASP A 14 -12.69 -6.36 -10.44
C ASP A 14 -11.88 -6.01 -9.20
N VAL A 15 -12.54 -6.01 -8.05
CA VAL A 15 -11.85 -5.73 -6.79
C VAL A 15 -10.79 -6.78 -6.52
N TYR A 16 -11.10 -8.01 -6.83
CA TYR A 16 -10.17 -9.10 -6.64
C TYR A 16 -8.93 -8.92 -7.51
N LYS A 17 -9.11 -8.54 -8.77
CA LYS A 17 -8.00 -8.26 -9.67
C LYS A 17 -7.17 -7.08 -9.20
N LEU A 18 -7.84 -6.04 -8.72
CA LEU A 18 -7.15 -4.86 -8.21
C LEU A 18 -6.34 -5.21 -6.97
N ARG A 19 -6.94 -5.98 -6.08
CA ARG A 19 -6.27 -6.41 -4.87
C ARG A 19 -5.02 -7.24 -5.21
N ARG A 20 -5.12 -8.05 -6.25
CA ARG A 20 -4.00 -8.86 -6.68
C ARG A 20 -2.83 -8.01 -7.15
N LYS A 21 -3.10 -6.91 -7.83
CA LYS A 21 -2.05 -5.98 -8.24
C LYS A 21 -1.30 -5.44 -7.03
N VAL A 22 -2.03 -5.09 -5.99
CA VAL A 22 -1.43 -4.60 -4.75
C VAL A 22 -0.58 -5.70 -4.10
N ILE A 23 -1.14 -6.88 -4.01
CA ILE A 23 -0.45 -8.01 -3.39
C ILE A 23 0.83 -8.37 -4.15
N ASN A 24 0.81 -8.24 -5.46
CA ASN A 24 2.00 -8.51 -6.26
C ASN A 24 3.16 -7.58 -5.88
N HIS A 25 2.85 -6.32 -5.57
CA HIS A 25 3.89 -5.40 -5.12
C HIS A 25 4.39 -5.77 -3.72
N ILE A 26 3.50 -6.21 -2.85
CA ILE A 26 3.92 -6.69 -1.53
C ILE A 26 4.83 -7.89 -1.69
N TYR A 27 4.52 -8.75 -2.64
CA TYR A 27 5.33 -9.94 -2.90
C TYR A 27 6.74 -9.60 -3.36
N GLU A 28 6.95 -8.42 -3.93
CA GLU A 28 8.29 -7.96 -4.29
C GLU A 28 9.21 -7.85 -3.07
N LEU A 29 8.62 -7.78 -1.88
CA LEU A 29 9.36 -7.68 -0.62
C LEU A 29 9.45 -9.01 0.13
N ARG A 30 9.16 -10.12 -0.54
CA ARG A 30 9.06 -11.43 0.12
C ARG A 30 10.35 -11.87 0.81
N HIS A 31 11.48 -11.37 0.34
CA HIS A 31 12.78 -11.71 0.93
C HIS A 31 12.93 -11.12 2.33
N LEU A 32 12.10 -10.16 2.71
CA LEU A 32 12.16 -9.54 4.03
C LEU A 32 11.28 -10.25 5.06
N ARG A 33 10.46 -11.19 4.61
CA ARG A 33 9.56 -11.96 5.50
C ARG A 33 8.68 -11.04 6.34
N LEU A 34 7.90 -10.22 5.67
CA LEU A 34 7.02 -9.28 6.35
C LEU A 34 5.88 -9.98 7.08
N PRO A 35 5.37 -9.36 8.15
CA PRO A 35 4.17 -9.89 8.79
C PRO A 35 2.99 -9.79 7.85
N ARG A 36 1.93 -10.52 8.19
CA ARG A 36 0.73 -10.51 7.38
C ARG A 36 0.07 -9.14 7.45
N VAL A 37 -0.36 -8.65 6.30
CA VAL A 37 -1.02 -7.35 6.20
C VAL A 37 -2.34 -7.55 5.47
N GLU A 38 -3.39 -6.92 5.99
CA GLU A 38 -4.68 -6.94 5.34
C GLU A 38 -4.72 -5.82 4.30
N VAL A 39 -5.12 -6.16 3.09
CA VAL A 39 -5.19 -5.20 1.98
C VAL A 39 -6.65 -4.94 1.65
N ARG A 40 -7.02 -3.67 1.62
CA ARG A 40 -8.37 -3.25 1.25
C ARG A 40 -8.30 -2.27 0.10
N ILE A 41 -9.24 -2.42 -0.82
CA ILE A 41 -9.32 -1.59 -2.01
C ILE A 41 -10.61 -0.77 -1.92
N GLY A 42 -10.53 0.47 -2.30
CA GLY A 42 -11.74 1.29 -2.30
C GLY A 42 -11.46 2.73 -2.64
N GLU A 43 -12.41 3.58 -2.27
CA GLU A 43 -12.27 5.01 -2.44
C GLU A 43 -11.56 5.59 -1.22
N ALA A 44 -10.95 6.75 -1.41
CA ALA A 44 -10.33 7.45 -0.29
C ALA A 44 -11.42 7.81 0.72
N ARG A 45 -11.14 7.57 2.00
CA ARG A 45 -12.17 7.74 3.04
C ARG A 45 -12.28 9.15 3.55
N HIS A 46 -11.17 9.86 3.62
CA HIS A 46 -11.13 11.16 4.28
C HIS A 46 -10.67 12.29 3.40
N SER A 47 -10.08 12.00 2.27
CA SER A 47 -9.55 13.03 1.40
C SER A 47 -9.51 12.54 -0.03
N ARG A 48 -9.93 13.40 -0.95
CA ARG A 48 -9.88 13.08 -2.36
C ARG A 48 -8.45 12.92 -2.87
N ALA A 49 -7.53 13.51 -2.15
CA ALA A 49 -6.13 13.47 -2.58
C ALA A 49 -5.40 12.21 -2.14
N LEU A 50 -6.00 11.42 -1.25
CA LEU A 50 -5.33 10.23 -0.76
C LEU A 50 -5.30 9.13 -1.80
N LEU A 51 -4.14 8.55 -1.99
CA LEU A 51 -3.96 7.39 -2.86
C LEU A 51 -3.95 6.10 -2.05
N GLY A 52 -3.60 6.21 -0.77
CA GLY A 52 -3.63 5.09 0.16
C GLY A 52 -3.72 5.61 1.57
N GLN A 53 -3.91 4.69 2.50
CA GLN A 53 -4.09 5.03 3.90
C GLN A 53 -3.73 3.84 4.77
N ALA A 54 -3.09 4.09 5.91
CA ALA A 54 -2.80 3.05 6.87
C ALA A 54 -2.64 3.68 8.25
N ALA A 55 -3.16 2.99 9.26
CA ALA A 55 -2.92 3.38 10.64
C ALA A 55 -1.59 2.79 11.09
N LEU A 56 -0.89 3.46 11.97
CA LEU A 56 0.44 3.02 12.40
C LEU A 56 0.35 1.68 13.12
N LYS A 57 1.12 0.71 12.65
CA LYS A 57 1.21 -0.63 13.23
C LYS A 57 -0.10 -1.42 13.23
N ASP A 58 -1.07 -0.99 12.45
CA ASP A 58 -2.36 -1.67 12.40
C ASP A 58 -2.37 -2.85 11.43
N ARG A 59 -1.35 -2.97 10.59
CA ARG A 59 -1.21 -4.04 9.63
C ARG A 59 -2.36 -4.15 8.64
N LYS A 60 -2.98 -3.01 8.36
CA LYS A 60 -4.02 -2.89 7.34
C LYS A 60 -3.66 -1.73 6.45
N VAL A 61 -3.80 -1.94 5.16
CA VAL A 61 -3.58 -0.86 4.20
C VAL A 61 -4.79 -0.72 3.30
N TRP A 62 -5.16 0.52 3.04
CA TRP A 62 -6.20 0.87 2.09
C TRP A 62 -5.52 1.45 0.87
N ILE A 63 -5.83 0.90 -0.29
CA ILE A 63 -5.28 1.41 -1.54
C ILE A 63 -6.46 1.81 -2.41
N THR A 64 -6.41 3.01 -2.96
CA THR A 64 -7.54 3.50 -3.76
C THR A 64 -7.46 2.97 -5.17
N LYS A 65 -8.61 2.88 -5.82
CA LYS A 65 -8.67 2.53 -7.23
C LYS A 65 -7.91 3.54 -8.06
N ALA A 66 -7.94 4.80 -7.65
CA ALA A 66 -7.20 5.83 -8.34
C ALA A 66 -5.70 5.53 -8.38
N ALA A 67 -5.13 5.10 -7.26
CA ALA A 67 -3.72 4.75 -7.20
C ALA A 67 -3.40 3.60 -8.13
N ILE A 68 -4.27 2.59 -8.15
CA ILE A 68 -4.05 1.42 -9.01
C ILE A 68 -4.09 1.82 -10.48
N ASN A 69 -4.97 2.74 -10.83
CA ASN A 69 -5.12 3.19 -12.20
C ASN A 69 -4.00 4.13 -12.66
N MET A 70 -3.19 4.61 -11.74
CA MET A 70 -2.07 5.47 -12.08
C MET A 70 -0.86 4.70 -12.60
N GLY A 71 -0.93 3.39 -12.58
CA GLY A 71 0.12 2.56 -13.14
C GLY A 71 0.97 1.89 -12.07
N GLU A 72 1.74 0.93 -12.53
CA GLU A 72 2.51 0.06 -11.67
C GLU A 72 3.52 0.78 -10.79
N ARG A 73 4.20 1.75 -11.36
CA ARG A 73 5.25 2.46 -10.65
C ARG A 73 4.70 3.30 -9.51
N VAL A 74 3.63 4.03 -9.78
CA VAL A 74 2.97 4.84 -8.74
C VAL A 74 2.37 3.91 -7.68
N LEU A 75 1.70 2.87 -8.12
CA LEU A 75 1.08 1.94 -7.19
C LEU A 75 2.11 1.33 -6.24
N ARG A 76 3.27 0.94 -6.76
CA ARG A 76 4.33 0.38 -5.91
C ARG A 76 4.75 1.36 -4.81
N ASN A 77 4.95 2.61 -5.20
CA ASN A 77 5.34 3.64 -4.23
C ASN A 77 4.27 3.82 -3.15
N VAL A 78 3.01 3.85 -3.56
CA VAL A 78 1.91 4.00 -2.60
C VAL A 78 1.84 2.79 -1.67
N VAL A 79 1.93 1.60 -2.22
CA VAL A 79 1.84 0.37 -1.42
C VAL A 79 2.98 0.32 -0.39
N PHE A 80 4.20 0.57 -0.83
CA PHE A 80 5.34 0.51 0.07
C PHE A 80 5.26 1.59 1.15
N HIS A 81 4.80 2.79 0.77
CA HIS A 81 4.59 3.89 1.72
C HIS A 81 3.62 3.46 2.83
N GLU A 82 2.47 2.91 2.44
CA GLU A 82 1.48 2.51 3.42
C GLU A 82 1.94 1.32 4.26
N LEU A 83 2.74 0.43 3.68
CA LEU A 83 3.30 -0.69 4.45
C LEU A 83 4.23 -0.21 5.56
N VAL A 84 5.01 0.84 5.30
CA VAL A 84 5.89 1.38 6.34
C VAL A 84 5.07 1.85 7.53
N HIS A 85 3.97 2.55 7.28
CA HIS A 85 3.07 2.95 8.35
C HIS A 85 2.47 1.74 9.07
N ALA A 86 1.93 0.82 8.30
CA ALA A 86 1.14 -0.29 8.83
C ALA A 86 1.97 -1.31 9.60
N ILE A 87 3.20 -1.55 9.16
CA ILE A 87 4.03 -2.58 9.76
C ILE A 87 4.95 -2.01 10.83
N TYR A 88 5.65 -0.93 10.48
CA TYR A 88 6.72 -0.43 11.35
C TYR A 88 6.30 0.76 12.20
N GLY A 89 5.22 1.41 11.85
CA GLY A 89 4.71 2.53 12.61
C GLY A 89 5.49 3.82 12.45
N PHE A 90 6.30 3.94 11.41
CA PHE A 90 7.00 5.19 11.15
C PHE A 90 6.06 6.20 10.53
N ASN A 91 6.24 7.46 10.92
CA ASN A 91 5.49 8.58 10.36
C ASN A 91 6.13 9.06 9.06
N HIS A 92 5.53 10.10 8.49
CA HIS A 92 6.10 10.73 7.31
C HIS A 92 7.48 11.30 7.61
N ASP A 93 8.35 11.27 6.61
CA ASP A 93 9.70 11.79 6.72
C ASP A 93 10.00 12.51 5.41
N GLU A 94 10.04 13.83 5.45
CA GLU A 94 10.23 14.63 4.25
C GLU A 94 11.60 14.44 3.60
N LYS A 95 12.54 13.88 4.33
CA LYS A 95 13.86 13.58 3.79
C LYS A 95 13.92 12.26 3.04
N CYS A 96 12.90 11.44 3.18
CA CYS A 96 12.85 10.15 2.50
C CYS A 96 11.81 10.19 1.39
N PRO A 97 12.21 10.02 0.12
CA PRO A 97 11.26 10.10 -0.99
C PRO A 97 10.09 9.12 -0.86
N LEU A 98 10.31 7.99 -0.22
CA LEU A 98 9.24 7.00 -0.06
C LEU A 98 8.23 7.45 0.99
N MET A 99 8.67 8.16 2.02
CA MET A 99 7.81 8.48 3.16
C MET A 99 7.39 9.93 3.26
N GLN A 100 7.52 10.69 2.19
CA GLN A 100 6.98 12.04 2.17
C GLN A 100 5.46 12.01 2.28
N ALA A 101 4.90 13.03 2.92
CA ALA A 101 3.45 13.14 3.06
C ALA A 101 2.76 13.15 1.71
N LYS A 102 3.38 13.81 0.74
CA LYS A 102 2.94 13.76 -0.65
C LYS A 102 4.01 13.04 -1.45
N LEU A 103 3.60 12.09 -2.27
CA LEU A 103 4.54 11.37 -3.10
C LEU A 103 4.86 12.17 -4.36
N ASP A 104 5.69 13.19 -4.20
CA ASP A 104 6.11 14.03 -5.32
C ASP A 104 7.13 13.34 -6.21
N THR A 105 7.95 12.49 -5.60
CA THR A 105 8.98 11.75 -6.32
C THR A 105 8.55 10.29 -6.39
N ILE A 106 8.43 9.76 -7.60
CA ILE A 106 8.07 8.35 -7.78
C ILE A 106 9.34 7.57 -8.04
N LEU A 107 9.67 6.70 -7.11
CA LEU A 107 10.90 5.93 -7.15
C LEU A 107 10.81 4.77 -8.12
N SER A 108 11.96 4.39 -8.69
CA SER A 108 12.05 3.16 -9.46
C SER A 108 11.84 1.96 -8.55
N LYS A 109 11.65 0.78 -9.15
CA LYS A 109 11.46 -0.43 -8.36
C LYS A 109 12.63 -0.67 -7.42
N GLU A 110 13.84 -0.57 -7.93
CA GLU A 110 15.04 -0.81 -7.14
C GLU A 110 15.17 0.17 -5.98
N ASN A 111 14.96 1.44 -6.26
CA ASN A 111 15.07 2.47 -5.22
C ASN A 111 13.96 2.33 -4.19
N CYS A 112 12.78 1.96 -4.64
CA CYS A 112 11.64 1.77 -3.75
C CYS A 112 11.92 0.64 -2.76
N ILE A 113 12.43 -0.47 -3.26
CA ILE A 113 12.79 -1.62 -2.43
C ILE A 113 13.93 -1.24 -1.48
N GLU A 114 14.89 -0.48 -1.97
CA GLU A 114 16.02 -0.06 -1.15
C GLU A 114 15.56 0.78 0.03
N HIS A 115 14.72 1.77 -0.21
CA HIS A 115 14.21 2.62 0.85
C HIS A 115 13.36 1.84 1.85
N PHE A 116 12.52 0.95 1.34
CA PHE A 116 11.71 0.11 2.22
C PHE A 116 12.61 -0.75 3.11
N THR A 117 13.64 -1.33 2.54
CA THR A 117 14.55 -2.18 3.27
C THR A 117 15.24 -1.45 4.42
N LYS A 118 15.53 -0.16 4.24
CA LYS A 118 16.11 0.65 5.31
C LYS A 118 15.18 0.73 6.52
N TYR A 119 13.88 0.90 6.27
CA TYR A 119 12.90 0.93 7.36
C TYR A 119 12.81 -0.42 8.03
N HIS A 120 12.83 -1.49 7.24
CA HIS A 120 12.80 -2.83 7.79
C HIS A 120 13.98 -3.07 8.74
N LYS A 121 15.16 -2.65 8.34
CA LYS A 121 16.37 -2.79 9.16
C LYS A 121 16.32 -1.94 10.42
N LYS A 122 15.79 -0.73 10.32
CA LYS A 122 15.65 0.14 11.47
C LYS A 122 14.74 -0.47 12.53
N PHE A 123 13.68 -1.10 12.09
CA PHE A 123 12.71 -1.68 12.99
C PHE A 123 13.27 -2.90 13.70
N ASN A 124 14.06 -3.67 13.01
CA ASN A 124 14.68 -4.87 13.55
C ASN A 124 16.06 -4.54 14.10
#